data_46b54ec2f70b234ad39dc75ab7db396b
#
_entry.id   46b54ec2f70b234ad39dc75ab7db396b
#
_cell.length_a   1.000
_cell.length_b   1.000
_cell.length_c   1.000
_cell.angle_alpha   90.00
_cell.angle_beta   90.00
_cell.angle_gamma   90.00
#
_symmetry.space_group_name_H-M   'P 1'
#
loop_
_entity.id
_entity.type
_entity.pdbx_description
1 polymer ?
#
loop_
_entity_poly.entity_id
_entity_poly.type
_entity_poly.pdbx_seq_one_letter_code
_entity_poly.pdbx_strand_id
1 'polypeptide(L)'
;FIVWCAMFEGQYETALKYARKAVATLPAGDKDSGVQFMLAGIIPMGAIFLESYVTMPWHVMIRFGKWDEIINEPLHTDKDVFPAAIATQHYARGVAFASKGMVAEAENEQILFTDSLQNPALAGRVLHNNLMYQDPKDGPCILLVNSAVLAGEIEYRKQFQSKARGDGADFTVAFNHL
;
A
#
# COMPACT_ATOMS: atom_id res chain seq x y z
N PHE A 1 -5.28 2.98 -17.38
CA PHE A 1 -6.55 3.73 -17.48
C PHE A 1 -7.76 2.86 -17.11
N ILE A 2 -7.96 1.66 -17.67
CA ILE A 2 -9.15 0.82 -17.41
C ILE A 2 -9.40 0.59 -15.93
N VAL A 3 -8.35 0.30 -15.14
CA VAL A 3 -8.47 0.08 -13.69
C VAL A 3 -9.09 1.29 -13.00
N TRP A 4 -8.57 2.48 -13.28
CA TRP A 4 -9.07 3.71 -12.66
C TRP A 4 -10.51 4.01 -13.08
N CYS A 5 -10.83 3.91 -14.37
CA CYS A 5 -12.21 4.11 -14.84
C CYS A 5 -13.17 3.14 -14.13
N ALA A 6 -12.83 1.86 -14.08
CA ALA A 6 -13.66 0.85 -13.41
C ALA A 6 -13.80 1.12 -11.89
N MET A 7 -12.75 1.63 -11.22
CA MET A 7 -12.82 2.02 -9.81
C MET A 7 -13.77 3.20 -9.59
N PHE A 8 -13.76 4.19 -10.48
CA PHE A 8 -14.68 5.34 -10.39
C PHE A 8 -16.12 4.95 -10.71
N GLU A 9 -16.32 4.00 -11.61
CA GLU A 9 -17.65 3.46 -11.96
C GLU A 9 -18.19 2.42 -10.95
N GLY A 10 -17.44 2.09 -9.91
CA GLY A 10 -17.86 1.11 -8.91
C GLY A 10 -17.78 -0.35 -9.37
N GLN A 11 -17.02 -0.64 -10.44
CA GLN A 11 -16.90 -1.97 -11.05
C GLN A 11 -15.72 -2.76 -10.47
N TYR A 12 -15.91 -3.37 -9.29
CA TYR A 12 -14.85 -4.10 -8.59
C TYR A 12 -14.20 -5.20 -9.43
N GLU A 13 -15.01 -6.13 -9.96
CA GLU A 13 -14.49 -7.29 -10.72
C GLU A 13 -13.69 -6.87 -11.95
N THR A 14 -14.17 -5.85 -12.66
CA THR A 14 -13.47 -5.28 -13.81
C THR A 14 -12.15 -4.63 -13.38
N ALA A 15 -12.17 -3.82 -12.33
CA ALA A 15 -10.99 -3.15 -11.82
C ALA A 15 -9.92 -4.16 -11.36
N LEU A 16 -10.30 -5.15 -10.55
CA LEU A 16 -9.38 -6.16 -10.04
C LEU A 16 -8.82 -7.05 -11.16
N LYS A 17 -9.66 -7.48 -12.10
CA LYS A 17 -9.24 -8.28 -13.26
C LYS A 17 -8.14 -7.58 -14.07
N TYR A 18 -8.33 -6.31 -14.38
CA TYR A 18 -7.34 -5.57 -15.16
C TYR A 18 -6.11 -5.16 -14.35
N ALA A 19 -6.24 -4.93 -13.04
CA ALA A 19 -5.11 -4.73 -12.15
C ALA A 19 -4.21 -5.98 -12.09
N ARG A 20 -4.80 -7.16 -11.85
CA ARG A 20 -4.07 -8.45 -11.84
C ARG A 20 -3.50 -8.79 -13.21
N LYS A 21 -4.22 -8.49 -14.31
CA LYS A 21 -3.69 -8.66 -15.66
C LYS A 21 -2.46 -7.79 -15.90
N ALA A 22 -2.46 -6.54 -15.44
CA ALA A 22 -1.30 -5.66 -15.55
C ALA A 22 -0.10 -6.24 -14.79
N VAL A 23 -0.30 -6.74 -13.57
CA VAL A 23 0.76 -7.41 -12.80
C VAL A 23 1.28 -8.66 -13.52
N ALA A 24 0.40 -9.50 -14.05
CA ALA A 24 0.77 -10.72 -14.76
C ALA A 24 1.53 -10.49 -16.09
N THR A 25 1.43 -9.29 -16.65
CA THR A 25 2.21 -8.90 -17.83
C THR A 25 3.58 -8.35 -17.49
N LEU A 26 3.77 -7.98 -16.20
CA LEU A 26 5.10 -7.69 -15.70
C LEU A 26 5.85 -9.01 -15.63
N PRO A 27 7.06 -9.07 -16.14
CA PRO A 27 7.83 -10.27 -16.06
C PRO A 27 7.97 -10.70 -14.58
N ALA A 28 7.71 -11.97 -14.26
CA ALA A 28 7.80 -12.51 -12.92
C ALA A 28 9.21 -12.31 -12.35
N GLY A 29 9.30 -11.76 -11.13
CA GLY A 29 10.57 -11.46 -10.48
C GLY A 29 11.26 -12.69 -9.89
N ASP A 30 11.41 -13.77 -10.66
CA ASP A 30 12.35 -14.79 -10.28
C ASP A 30 13.76 -14.39 -10.74
N LYS A 31 14.77 -14.90 -10.03
CA LYS A 31 16.18 -14.54 -10.25
C LYS A 31 16.71 -14.89 -11.65
N ASP A 32 15.98 -15.72 -12.38
CA ASP A 32 16.32 -16.18 -13.72
C ASP A 32 15.47 -15.56 -14.83
N SER A 33 14.45 -14.75 -14.46
CA SER A 33 13.60 -14.09 -15.45
C SER A 33 14.25 -12.82 -16.01
N GLY A 34 13.98 -12.55 -17.28
CA GLY A 34 14.44 -11.33 -17.97
C GLY A 34 14.05 -10.00 -17.31
N VAL A 35 13.29 -10.01 -16.20
CA VAL A 35 12.96 -8.84 -15.39
C VAL A 35 14.04 -8.47 -14.41
N GLN A 36 14.67 -9.42 -13.75
CA GLN A 36 15.88 -9.10 -13.02
C GLN A 36 16.93 -8.52 -13.98
N PHE A 37 16.97 -9.03 -15.20
CA PHE A 37 17.81 -8.45 -16.24
C PHE A 37 17.37 -7.03 -16.64
N MET A 38 16.06 -6.78 -16.76
CA MET A 38 15.50 -5.42 -16.98
C MET A 38 15.55 -4.56 -15.72
N LEU A 39 15.35 -5.15 -14.54
CA LEU A 39 15.36 -4.42 -13.27
C LEU A 39 16.79 -4.18 -12.76
N ALA A 40 17.71 -5.08 -12.99
CA ALA A 40 19.04 -5.02 -12.36
C ALA A 40 20.19 -4.45 -13.21
N GLY A 41 20.05 -4.28 -14.51
CA GLY A 41 21.26 -3.93 -15.27
C GLY A 41 21.13 -3.07 -16.52
N ILE A 42 20.07 -3.15 -17.28
CA ILE A 42 19.98 -2.43 -18.57
C ILE A 42 19.02 -1.25 -18.53
N ILE A 43 17.98 -1.30 -17.69
CA ILE A 43 17.06 -0.17 -17.50
C ILE A 43 16.75 -0.03 -16.01
N PRO A 44 17.61 0.63 -15.19
CA PRO A 44 17.28 0.96 -13.81
C PRO A 44 15.95 1.72 -13.67
N MET A 45 15.58 2.49 -14.69
CA MET A 45 14.29 3.19 -14.76
C MET A 45 13.09 2.25 -14.91
N GLY A 46 13.22 1.10 -15.53
CA GLY A 46 12.11 0.15 -15.68
C GLY A 46 11.57 -0.36 -14.35
N ALA A 47 12.47 -0.74 -13.43
CA ALA A 47 12.10 -1.14 -12.07
C ALA A 47 11.42 -0.02 -11.30
N ILE A 48 11.96 1.19 -11.39
CA ILE A 48 11.45 2.38 -10.72
C ILE A 48 10.00 2.67 -11.09
N PHE A 49 9.65 2.51 -12.38
CA PHE A 49 8.30 2.77 -12.88
C PHE A 49 7.36 1.56 -12.77
N LEU A 50 7.86 0.34 -13.02
CA LEU A 50 7.00 -0.84 -13.16
C LEU A 50 6.58 -1.44 -11.82
N GLU A 51 7.42 -1.35 -10.79
CA GLU A 51 7.09 -1.89 -9.47
C GLU A 51 5.80 -1.31 -8.91
N SER A 52 5.59 -0.02 -9.11
CA SER A 52 4.39 0.64 -8.59
C SER A 52 3.07 0.08 -9.15
N TYR A 53 3.09 -0.48 -10.37
CA TYR A 53 1.92 -1.14 -10.92
C TYR A 53 1.59 -2.47 -10.23
N VAL A 54 2.57 -3.09 -9.56
CA VAL A 54 2.35 -4.27 -8.72
C VAL A 54 1.41 -3.95 -7.56
N THR A 55 1.37 -2.69 -7.11
CA THR A 55 0.51 -2.25 -6.02
C THR A 55 -0.97 -2.07 -6.40
N MET A 56 -1.29 -2.03 -7.69
CA MET A 56 -2.65 -1.72 -8.17
C MET A 56 -3.76 -2.63 -7.63
N PRO A 57 -3.59 -3.97 -7.50
CA PRO A 57 -4.61 -4.82 -6.90
C PRO A 57 -5.00 -4.38 -5.48
N TRP A 58 -4.03 -3.99 -4.64
CA TRP A 58 -4.31 -3.51 -3.27
C TRP A 58 -5.09 -2.20 -3.26
N HIS A 59 -4.75 -1.24 -4.14
CA HIS A 59 -5.53 -0.01 -4.28
C HIS A 59 -6.99 -0.31 -4.66
N VAL A 60 -7.21 -1.26 -5.57
CA VAL A 60 -8.57 -1.70 -5.93
C VAL A 60 -9.26 -2.33 -4.71
N MET A 61 -8.62 -3.27 -4.03
CA MET A 61 -9.21 -3.97 -2.89
C MET A 61 -9.54 -3.01 -1.73
N ILE A 62 -8.64 -2.05 -1.43
CA ILE A 62 -8.90 -1.00 -0.43
C ILE A 62 -10.13 -0.18 -0.82
N ARG A 63 -10.19 0.30 -2.06
CA ARG A 63 -11.28 1.13 -2.59
C ARG A 63 -12.65 0.46 -2.41
N PHE A 64 -12.71 -0.86 -2.53
CA PHE A 64 -13.95 -1.64 -2.43
C PHE A 64 -14.15 -2.37 -1.09
N GLY A 65 -13.30 -2.10 -0.09
CA GLY A 65 -13.44 -2.66 1.26
C GLY A 65 -13.25 -4.18 1.32
N LYS A 66 -12.41 -4.74 0.46
CA LYS A 66 -12.15 -6.19 0.36
C LYS A 66 -11.12 -6.66 1.38
N TRP A 67 -11.44 -6.43 2.66
CA TRP A 67 -10.51 -6.59 3.77
C TRP A 67 -9.98 -8.01 3.92
N ASP A 68 -10.83 -9.03 3.78
CA ASP A 68 -10.41 -10.43 3.88
C ASP A 68 -9.50 -10.83 2.71
N GLU A 69 -9.77 -10.33 1.52
CA GLU A 69 -8.91 -10.56 0.35
C GLU A 69 -7.52 -9.95 0.57
N ILE A 70 -7.45 -8.70 1.08
CA ILE A 70 -6.18 -8.02 1.39
C ILE A 70 -5.36 -8.81 2.42
N ILE A 71 -5.99 -9.26 3.50
CA ILE A 71 -5.31 -9.98 4.59
C ILE A 71 -4.74 -11.32 4.11
N ASN A 72 -5.43 -11.97 3.19
CA ASN A 72 -5.04 -13.27 2.65
C ASN A 72 -4.15 -13.19 1.39
N GLU A 73 -3.95 -12.01 0.81
CA GLU A 73 -3.09 -11.85 -0.37
C GLU A 73 -1.63 -12.14 0.00
N PRO A 74 -0.92 -12.95 -0.80
CA PRO A 74 0.50 -13.25 -0.54
C PRO A 74 1.37 -12.00 -0.48
N LEU A 75 2.30 -11.97 0.48
CA LEU A 75 3.24 -10.86 0.63
C LEU A 75 4.43 -11.02 -0.31
N HIS A 76 4.88 -9.92 -0.90
CA HIS A 76 6.19 -9.88 -1.51
C HIS A 76 7.28 -9.94 -0.43
N THR A 77 8.36 -10.62 -0.71
CA THR A 77 9.44 -10.85 0.26
C THR A 77 10.77 -10.26 -0.17
N ASP A 78 10.95 -9.99 -1.46
CA ASP A 78 12.21 -9.43 -1.98
C ASP A 78 12.20 -7.91 -1.81
N LYS A 79 12.90 -7.46 -0.76
CA LYS A 79 12.96 -6.04 -0.37
C LYS A 79 13.79 -5.16 -1.31
N ASP A 80 14.63 -5.76 -2.14
CA ASP A 80 15.46 -5.03 -3.09
C ASP A 80 14.70 -4.78 -4.40
N VAL A 81 13.89 -5.74 -4.79
CA VAL A 81 13.09 -5.67 -6.02
C VAL A 81 11.77 -4.95 -5.81
N PHE A 82 11.08 -5.20 -4.69
CA PHE A 82 9.72 -4.73 -4.42
C PHE A 82 9.58 -3.86 -3.15
N PRO A 83 10.48 -2.88 -2.89
CA PRO A 83 10.42 -2.10 -1.65
C PRO A 83 9.12 -1.28 -1.52
N ALA A 84 8.64 -0.66 -2.60
CA ALA A 84 7.42 0.13 -2.60
C ALA A 84 6.16 -0.75 -2.53
N ALA A 85 6.18 -1.91 -3.18
CA ALA A 85 5.08 -2.88 -3.10
C ALA A 85 4.95 -3.44 -1.69
N ILE A 86 6.06 -3.79 -1.02
CA ILE A 86 6.07 -4.28 0.36
C ILE A 86 5.50 -3.21 1.31
N ALA A 87 5.96 -1.96 1.20
CA ALA A 87 5.40 -0.87 1.99
C ALA A 87 3.89 -0.73 1.77
N THR A 88 3.45 -0.71 0.51
CA THR A 88 2.02 -0.62 0.18
C THR A 88 1.21 -1.80 0.71
N GLN A 89 1.77 -3.02 0.73
CA GLN A 89 1.11 -4.19 1.31
C GLN A 89 0.88 -4.03 2.82
N HIS A 90 1.90 -3.62 3.56
CA HIS A 90 1.76 -3.38 5.00
C HIS A 90 0.73 -2.29 5.29
N TYR A 91 0.74 -1.20 4.51
CA TYR A 91 -0.31 -0.19 4.57
C TYR A 91 -1.71 -0.79 4.33
N ALA A 92 -1.89 -1.53 3.25
CA ALA A 92 -3.18 -2.12 2.88
C ALA A 92 -3.69 -3.08 3.96
N ARG A 93 -2.82 -3.93 4.52
CA ARG A 93 -3.15 -4.86 5.60
C ARG A 93 -3.48 -4.12 6.89
N GLY A 94 -2.72 -3.08 7.22
CA GLY A 94 -2.99 -2.23 8.38
C GLY A 94 -4.39 -1.60 8.32
N VAL A 95 -4.76 -1.01 7.17
CA VAL A 95 -6.11 -0.49 6.94
C VAL A 95 -7.17 -1.59 7.03
N ALA A 96 -6.90 -2.77 6.45
CA ALA A 96 -7.84 -3.90 6.49
C ALA A 96 -8.07 -4.40 7.93
N PHE A 97 -7.02 -4.58 8.71
CA PHE A 97 -7.12 -4.97 10.13
C PHE A 97 -7.86 -3.91 10.95
N ALA A 98 -7.50 -2.62 10.79
CA ALA A 98 -8.18 -1.52 11.46
C ALA A 98 -9.68 -1.52 11.13
N SER A 99 -10.04 -1.63 9.84
CA SER A 99 -11.43 -1.65 9.38
C SER A 99 -12.24 -2.82 9.96
N LYS A 100 -11.57 -3.94 10.28
CA LYS A 100 -12.18 -5.10 10.97
C LYS A 100 -12.18 -4.95 12.51
N GLY A 101 -11.67 -3.85 13.05
CA GLY A 101 -11.55 -3.63 14.50
C GLY A 101 -10.40 -4.39 15.18
N MET A 102 -9.52 -4.99 14.40
CA MET A 102 -8.32 -5.71 14.86
C MET A 102 -7.17 -4.72 15.04
N VAL A 103 -7.28 -3.88 16.09
CA VAL A 103 -6.39 -2.74 16.27
C VAL A 103 -4.94 -3.14 16.52
N ALA A 104 -4.71 -4.20 17.30
CA ALA A 104 -3.36 -4.66 17.61
C ALA A 104 -2.61 -5.15 16.37
N GLU A 105 -3.31 -5.88 15.49
CA GLU A 105 -2.76 -6.33 14.21
C GLU A 105 -2.51 -5.15 13.26
N ALA A 106 -3.39 -4.14 13.27
CA ALA A 106 -3.20 -2.93 12.50
C ALA A 106 -1.97 -2.13 12.96
N GLU A 107 -1.75 -2.01 14.27
CA GLU A 107 -0.56 -1.38 14.85
C GLU A 107 0.72 -2.13 14.47
N ASN A 108 0.67 -3.47 14.49
CA ASN A 108 1.81 -4.27 14.04
C ASN A 108 2.13 -4.03 12.55
N GLU A 109 1.14 -3.98 11.69
CA GLU A 109 1.33 -3.66 10.27
C GLU A 109 1.84 -2.22 10.08
N GLN A 110 1.44 -1.27 10.94
CA GLN A 110 1.97 0.10 10.93
C GLN A 110 3.47 0.14 11.26
N ILE A 111 3.92 -0.66 12.22
CA ILE A 111 5.35 -0.80 12.53
C ILE A 111 6.11 -1.35 11.32
N LEU A 112 5.63 -2.44 10.72
CA LEU A 112 6.25 -3.05 9.54
C LEU A 112 6.26 -2.10 8.34
N PHE A 113 5.20 -1.32 8.16
CA PHE A 113 5.11 -0.26 7.16
C PHE A 113 6.19 0.80 7.41
N THR A 114 6.31 1.31 8.63
CA THR A 114 7.29 2.34 9.00
C THR A 114 8.72 1.84 8.81
N ASP A 115 9.00 0.59 9.18
CA ASP A 115 10.30 -0.04 8.95
C ASP A 115 10.62 -0.16 7.46
N SER A 116 9.62 -0.48 6.63
CA SER A 116 9.80 -0.58 5.18
C SER A 116 10.17 0.75 4.52
N LEU A 117 9.74 1.90 5.11
CA LEU A 117 10.11 3.23 4.63
C LEU A 117 11.59 3.56 4.78
N GLN A 118 12.32 2.83 5.63
CA GLN A 118 13.76 3.00 5.82
C GLN A 118 14.60 2.32 4.71
N ASN A 119 13.97 1.59 3.79
CA ASN A 119 14.67 0.88 2.74
C ASN A 119 15.21 1.88 1.68
N PRO A 120 16.55 1.97 1.50
CA PRO A 120 17.15 2.89 0.53
C PRO A 120 16.75 2.59 -0.92
N ALA A 121 16.30 1.37 -1.22
CA ALA A 121 15.84 1.00 -2.55
C ALA A 121 14.51 1.69 -2.95
N LEU A 122 13.83 2.36 -2.00
CA LEU A 122 12.68 3.22 -2.30
C LEU A 122 13.04 4.49 -3.08
N ALA A 123 14.30 4.90 -3.02
CA ALA A 123 14.75 6.14 -3.66
C ALA A 123 14.42 6.16 -5.16
N GLY A 124 13.75 7.22 -5.60
CA GLY A 124 13.37 7.41 -7.00
C GLY A 124 12.21 6.56 -7.51
N ARG A 125 11.61 5.68 -6.68
CA ARG A 125 10.41 4.91 -7.07
C ARG A 125 9.23 5.83 -7.30
N VAL A 126 8.50 5.63 -8.40
CA VAL A 126 7.37 6.48 -8.78
C VAL A 126 6.15 5.66 -9.18
N LEU A 127 4.96 6.18 -8.89
CA LEU A 127 3.71 5.73 -9.46
C LEU A 127 3.14 6.85 -10.34
N HIS A 128 3.01 6.56 -11.64
CA HIS A 128 2.79 7.60 -12.66
C HIS A 128 3.91 8.65 -12.58
N ASN A 129 3.65 9.86 -12.21
CA ASN A 129 4.66 10.92 -12.07
C ASN A 129 4.87 11.35 -10.61
N ASN A 130 4.36 10.58 -9.65
CA ASN A 130 4.48 10.90 -8.23
C ASN A 130 5.50 9.99 -7.57
N LEU A 131 6.38 10.56 -6.75
CA LEU A 131 7.31 9.79 -5.94
C LEU A 131 6.55 8.89 -4.96
N MET A 132 7.01 7.64 -4.83
CA MET A 132 6.49 6.74 -3.82
C MET A 132 6.92 7.18 -2.42
N TYR A 133 8.21 7.53 -2.27
CA TYR A 133 8.77 8.01 -1.01
C TYR A 133 9.84 9.07 -1.22
N GLN A 134 9.88 10.07 -0.35
CA GLN A 134 10.91 11.08 -0.22
C GLN A 134 11.01 11.56 1.23
N ASP A 135 12.08 12.28 1.60
CA ASP A 135 12.19 12.89 2.93
C ASP A 135 10.96 13.78 3.19
N PRO A 136 10.30 13.66 4.35
CA PRO A 136 9.15 14.50 4.69
C PRO A 136 9.38 16.00 4.55
N LYS A 137 10.63 16.45 4.66
CA LYS A 137 11.02 17.85 4.46
C LYS A 137 10.89 18.33 3.01
N ASP A 138 10.97 17.40 2.06
CA ASP A 138 10.89 17.68 0.63
C ASP A 138 9.45 17.73 0.11
N GLY A 139 8.48 17.48 0.98
CA GLY A 139 7.07 17.58 0.69
C GLY A 139 6.31 16.24 0.71
N PRO A 140 5.02 16.24 0.34
CA PRO A 140 4.20 15.05 0.37
C PRO A 140 4.57 14.07 -0.74
N CYS A 141 4.45 12.78 -0.42
CA CYS A 141 4.56 11.68 -1.38
C CYS A 141 3.56 10.57 -1.04
N ILE A 142 3.41 9.58 -1.92
CA ILE A 142 2.35 8.57 -1.81
C ILE A 142 2.41 7.83 -0.46
N LEU A 143 3.57 7.32 -0.08
CA LEU A 143 3.70 6.52 1.16
C LEU A 143 3.59 7.38 2.43
N LEU A 144 3.95 8.67 2.39
CA LEU A 144 3.71 9.57 3.54
C LEU A 144 2.20 9.84 3.73
N VAL A 145 1.45 10.03 2.64
CA VAL A 145 -0.01 10.12 2.71
C VAL A 145 -0.60 8.82 3.25
N ASN A 146 -0.13 7.67 2.77
CA ASN A 146 -0.57 6.37 3.29
C ASN A 146 -0.27 6.21 4.79
N SER A 147 0.86 6.71 5.27
CA SER A 147 1.22 6.72 6.69
C SER A 147 0.21 7.50 7.53
N ALA A 148 -0.14 8.70 7.08
CA ALA A 148 -1.13 9.55 7.77
C ALA A 148 -2.52 8.89 7.78
N VAL A 149 -2.96 8.35 6.64
CA VAL A 149 -4.26 7.65 6.53
C VAL A 149 -4.30 6.44 7.47
N LEU A 150 -3.25 5.60 7.49
CA LEU A 150 -3.20 4.42 8.37
C LEU A 150 -3.25 4.81 9.84
N ALA A 151 -2.46 5.81 10.25
CA ALA A 151 -2.45 6.30 11.62
C ALA A 151 -3.84 6.84 12.04
N GLY A 152 -4.47 7.63 11.17
CA GLY A 152 -5.82 8.17 11.40
C GLY A 152 -6.87 7.07 11.52
N GLU A 153 -6.83 6.05 10.67
CA GLU A 153 -7.77 4.91 10.73
C GLU A 153 -7.60 4.09 12.01
N ILE A 154 -6.36 3.82 12.43
CA ILE A 154 -6.08 3.10 13.68
C ILE A 154 -6.64 3.88 14.88
N GLU A 155 -6.33 5.18 14.99
CA GLU A 155 -6.81 6.02 16.09
C GLU A 155 -8.34 6.14 16.10
N TYR A 156 -8.95 6.28 14.93
CA TYR A 156 -10.40 6.28 14.79
C TYR A 156 -11.03 5.00 15.36
N ARG A 157 -10.45 3.82 15.07
CA ARG A 157 -10.95 2.53 15.59
C ARG A 157 -10.73 2.36 17.08
N LYS A 158 -9.62 2.83 17.62
CA LYS A 158 -9.39 2.86 19.07
C LYS A 158 -10.48 3.64 19.80
N GLN A 159 -10.88 4.80 19.27
CA GLN A 159 -11.93 5.61 19.86
C GLN A 159 -13.30 4.92 19.83
N PHE A 160 -13.60 4.18 18.78
CA PHE A 160 -14.82 3.35 18.75
C PHE A 160 -14.81 2.28 19.83
N GLN A 161 -13.69 1.62 20.05
CA GLN A 161 -13.55 0.60 21.10
C GLN A 161 -13.67 1.21 22.50
N SER A 162 -13.06 2.38 22.73
CA SER A 162 -13.22 3.15 23.96
C SER A 162 -14.68 3.51 24.22
N LYS A 163 -15.36 4.06 23.23
CA LYS A 163 -16.78 4.41 23.34
C LYS A 163 -17.64 3.19 23.65
N ALA A 164 -17.39 2.06 23.03
CA ALA A 164 -18.10 0.82 23.28
C ALA A 164 -17.89 0.29 24.71
N ARG A 165 -16.75 0.61 25.35
CA ARG A 165 -16.44 0.33 26.76
C ARG A 165 -16.99 1.36 27.75
N GLY A 166 -17.53 2.49 27.27
CA GLY A 166 -18.03 3.57 28.11
C GLY A 166 -16.99 4.59 28.56
N ASP A 167 -15.77 4.53 28.03
CA ASP A 167 -14.64 5.40 28.45
C ASP A 167 -14.69 6.82 27.83
N GLY A 168 -15.73 7.16 27.07
CA GLY A 168 -15.79 8.34 26.25
C GLY A 168 -14.93 8.20 24.96
N ALA A 169 -15.23 8.98 23.94
CA ALA A 169 -14.47 8.98 22.69
C ALA A 169 -14.02 10.39 22.35
N ASP A 170 -12.72 10.55 22.06
CA ASP A 170 -12.15 11.79 21.53
C ASP A 170 -11.53 11.51 20.16
N PHE A 171 -12.19 11.93 19.09
CA PHE A 171 -11.76 11.73 17.73
C PHE A 171 -10.75 12.78 17.24
N THR A 172 -10.37 13.75 18.08
CA THR A 172 -9.45 14.84 17.70
C THR A 172 -8.12 14.29 17.22
N VAL A 173 -7.58 13.26 17.90
CA VAL A 173 -6.31 12.65 17.53
C VAL A 173 -6.38 11.99 16.15
N ALA A 174 -7.48 11.28 15.85
CA ALA A 174 -7.66 10.66 14.55
C ALA A 174 -7.71 11.69 13.41
N PHE A 175 -8.40 12.82 13.61
CA PHE A 175 -8.47 13.89 12.61
C PHE A 175 -7.15 14.65 12.42
N ASN A 176 -6.30 14.72 13.44
CA ASN A 176 -4.99 15.36 13.32
C ASN A 176 -4.00 14.62 12.43
N HIS A 177 -4.28 13.37 12.04
CA HIS A 177 -3.49 12.59 11.09
C HIS A 177 -3.91 12.77 9.62
N LEU A 178 -5.05 13.41 9.36
CA LEU A 178 -5.59 13.65 8.01
C LEU A 178 -5.22 15.06 7.52
#